data_7ced2bcf0f994e738def18125b5c9ca4
#
_entry.id   7ced2bcf0f994e738def18125b5c9ca4
#
_cell.length_a   1.000
_cell.length_b   1.000
_cell.length_c   1.000
_cell.angle_alpha   90.00
_cell.angle_beta   90.00
_cell.angle_gamma   90.00
#
_symmetry.space_group_name_H-M   'P 1'
#
loop_
_entity.id
_entity.type
_entity.pdbx_description
1 polymer ?
#
loop_
_entity_poly.entity_id
_entity_poly.type
_entity_poly.pdbx_seq_one_letter_code
_entity_poly.pdbx_strand_id
1 'polypeptide(L)' 'MPVEYLRVEQIANELGLSAETVLRWIRKKELKAYKLGKKYRVRREDYQEFLDQRYTGKTDDDR' A
#
# COMPACT_ATOMS: atom_id res chain seq x y z
N MET A 1 -8.55 -10.99 17.26
CA MET A 1 -7.34 -10.22 17.02
C MET A 1 -7.66 -8.98 16.25
N PRO A 2 -7.19 -7.86 16.71
CA PRO A 2 -7.46 -6.62 15.97
C PRO A 2 -6.67 -6.59 14.68
N VAL A 3 -7.29 -6.03 13.68
CA VAL A 3 -6.64 -5.83 12.40
C VAL A 3 -5.84 -4.54 12.49
N GLU A 4 -4.61 -4.60 12.02
CA GLU A 4 -3.77 -3.41 12.02
C GLU A 4 -3.98 -2.64 10.73
N TYR A 5 -4.32 -1.37 10.87
CA TYR A 5 -4.55 -0.50 9.71
C TYR A 5 -3.45 0.52 9.61
N LEU A 6 -3.04 0.80 8.40
CA LEU A 6 -2.01 1.80 8.11
C LEU A 6 -2.66 3.00 7.45
N ARG A 7 -2.09 4.15 7.72
CA ARG A 7 -2.56 5.38 7.08
C ARG A 7 -1.76 5.63 5.81
N VAL A 8 -2.38 6.38 4.91
CA VAL A 8 -1.72 6.69 3.64
C VAL A 8 -0.39 7.39 3.87
N GLU A 9 -0.36 8.35 4.79
CA GLU A 9 0.89 9.06 5.09
C GLU A 9 1.93 8.13 5.65
N GLN A 10 1.51 7.17 6.45
CA GLN A 10 2.41 6.23 7.06
C GLN A 10 3.09 5.36 5.98
N ILE A 11 2.31 4.89 5.03
CA ILE A 11 2.82 4.08 3.95
C ILE A 11 3.78 4.90 3.09
N ALA A 12 3.37 6.10 2.75
CA ALA A 12 4.21 6.98 1.93
C ALA A 12 5.54 7.23 2.61
N ASN A 13 5.49 7.45 3.92
CA ASN A 13 6.69 7.72 4.68
C ASN A 13 7.62 6.51 4.69
N GLU A 14 7.07 5.33 4.86
CA GLU A 14 7.89 4.12 4.88
C GLU A 14 8.55 3.88 3.54
N LEU A 15 7.87 4.22 2.46
CA LEU A 15 8.38 3.95 1.13
C LEU A 15 9.17 5.12 0.56
N GLY A 16 9.23 6.23 1.29
CA GLY A 16 9.93 7.39 0.80
C GLY A 16 9.23 8.05 -0.37
N LEU A 17 7.91 7.97 -0.41
CA LEU A 17 7.12 8.52 -1.50
C LEU A 17 6.15 9.55 -0.95
N SER A 18 5.49 10.26 -1.86
CA SER A 18 4.49 11.22 -1.45
C SER A 18 3.17 10.49 -1.20
N ALA A 19 2.34 11.10 -0.35
CA ALA A 19 1.02 10.54 -0.10
C ALA A 19 0.19 10.51 -1.38
N GLU A 20 0.42 11.45 -2.26
CA GLU A 20 -0.32 11.49 -3.51
C GLU A 20 -0.07 10.24 -4.35
N THR A 21 1.15 9.75 -4.35
CA THR A 21 1.47 8.53 -5.07
C THR A 21 0.68 7.34 -4.52
N VAL A 22 0.62 7.24 -3.20
CA VAL A 22 -0.12 6.15 -2.57
C VAL A 22 -1.60 6.28 -2.89
N LEU A 23 -2.13 7.49 -2.85
CA LEU A 23 -3.54 7.71 -3.18
C LEU A 23 -3.84 7.31 -4.62
N ARG A 24 -2.91 7.56 -5.52
CA ARG A 24 -3.09 7.18 -6.92
C ARG A 24 -3.23 5.66 -7.03
N TRP A 25 -2.39 4.93 -6.32
CA TRP A 25 -2.50 3.47 -6.32
C TRP A 25 -3.86 3.01 -5.82
N ILE A 26 -4.36 3.66 -4.79
CA ILE A 26 -5.66 3.31 -4.23
C ILE A 26 -6.77 3.59 -5.23
N ARG A 27 -6.71 4.74 -5.90
CA ARG A 27 -7.73 5.11 -6.87
C ARG A 27 -7.73 4.16 -8.06
N LYS A 28 -6.56 3.67 -8.44
CA LYS A 28 -6.44 2.74 -9.56
C LYS A 28 -6.72 1.32 -9.15
N LYS A 29 -7.06 1.09 -7.90
CA LYS A 29 -7.35 -0.25 -7.38
C LYS A 29 -6.13 -1.15 -7.38
N GLU A 30 -4.95 -0.58 -7.43
CA GLU A 30 -3.73 -1.37 -7.34
C GLU A 30 -3.40 -1.71 -5.90
N LEU A 31 -3.74 -0.81 -4.98
CA LEU A 31 -3.56 -1.04 -3.56
C LEU A 31 -4.93 -1.08 -2.91
N LYS A 32 -5.26 -2.22 -2.32
CA LYS A 32 -6.54 -2.38 -1.67
C LYS A 32 -6.61 -1.52 -0.41
N ALA A 33 -7.65 -0.75 -0.30
CA ALA A 33 -7.82 0.13 0.85
C ALA A 33 -9.27 0.22 1.22
N TYR A 34 -9.51 0.61 2.46
CA TYR A 34 -10.85 0.80 2.98
C TYR A 34 -11.06 2.29 3.21
N LYS A 35 -12.16 2.80 2.73
CA LYS A 35 -12.50 4.18 2.98
C LYS A 35 -13.39 4.25 4.21
N LEU A 36 -12.83 4.74 5.28
CA LEU A 36 -13.53 4.85 6.55
C LEU A 36 -13.77 6.32 6.82
N GLY A 37 -15.00 6.75 6.63
CA GLY A 37 -15.30 8.15 6.72
C GLY A 37 -14.67 8.89 5.57
N LYS A 38 -13.83 9.84 5.87
CA LYS A 38 -13.16 10.61 4.84
C LYS A 38 -11.72 10.20 4.61
N LYS A 39 -11.30 9.14 5.27
CA LYS A 39 -9.90 8.74 5.22
C LYS A 39 -9.78 7.32 4.75
N TYR A 40 -8.66 7.02 4.14
CA TYR A 40 -8.36 5.68 3.69
C TYR A 40 -7.52 4.97 4.73
N ARG A 41 -7.75 3.68 4.84
CA ARG A 41 -6.97 2.81 5.72
C ARG A 41 -6.63 1.56 4.94
N VAL A 42 -5.41 1.09 5.10
CA VAL A 42 -4.92 -0.10 4.40
C VAL A 42 -4.56 -1.13 5.46
N ARG A 43 -5.10 -2.32 5.32
CA ARG A 43 -4.71 -3.37 6.25
C ARG A 43 -3.26 -3.74 6.01
N ARG A 44 -2.56 -4.10 7.07
CA ARG A 44 -1.14 -4.42 6.93
C ARG A 44 -0.93 -5.60 5.97
N GLU A 45 -1.81 -6.58 6.01
CA GLU A 45 -1.66 -7.72 5.12
C GLU A 45 -1.90 -7.33 3.66
N ASP A 46 -2.79 -6.39 3.40
CA ASP A 46 -3.00 -5.90 2.04
C ASP A 46 -1.78 -5.12 1.56
N TYR A 47 -1.18 -4.35 2.46
CA TYR A 47 0.02 -3.61 2.15
C TYR A 47 1.17 -4.56 1.83
N GLN A 48 1.30 -5.60 2.63
CA GLN A 48 2.35 -6.57 2.43
C GLN A 48 2.19 -7.30 1.10
N GLU A 49 0.96 -7.67 0.79
CA GLU A 49 0.67 -8.34 -0.47
C GLU A 49 0.98 -7.44 -1.65
N PHE A 50 0.67 -6.16 -1.53
CA PHE A 50 0.97 -5.18 -2.56
C PHE A 50 2.48 -5.12 -2.82
N LEU A 51 3.26 -5.11 -1.75
CA LEU A 51 4.71 -5.07 -1.88
C LEU A 51 5.24 -6.37 -2.46
N ASP A 52 4.66 -7.49 -2.06
CA ASP A 52 5.10 -8.78 -2.57
C ASP A 52 4.92 -8.88 -4.08
N GLN A 53 3.84 -8.32 -4.58
CA GLN A 53 3.58 -8.35 -6.01
C GLN A 53 4.58 -7.50 -6.79
N ARG A 54 5.22 -6.56 -6.11
CA ARG A 54 6.18 -5.66 -6.74
C ARG A 54 7.62 -5.99 -6.37
N TYR A 55 7.80 -7.08 -5.68
CA TYR A 55 9.13 -7.49 -5.25
C TYR A 55 9.91 -8.00 -6.46
N THR A 56 10.98 -7.32 -6.82
CA THR A 56 11.72 -7.67 -8.02
C THR A 56 12.79 -8.73 -7.77
N GLY A 57 13.18 -8.90 -6.54
CA GLY A 57 14.22 -9.88 -6.24
C GLY A 57 13.73 -11.31 -6.32
N LYS A 58 12.43 -11.48 -6.37
CA LYS A 58 11.85 -12.81 -6.41
C LYS A 58 11.92 -13.42 -7.81
N THR A 59 11.84 -12.57 -8.84
CA THR A 59 11.89 -13.05 -10.20
C THR A 59 13.23 -12.72 -10.75
N ASP A 60 13.57 -13.31 -11.64
CA ASP A 60 14.74 -12.95 -12.21
C ASP A 60 14.66 -12.08 -13.22
N ASP A 61 14.41 -11.41 -13.39
CA ASP A 61 14.31 -10.57 -14.16
C ASP A 61 14.68 -9.56 -14.46
N ASP A 62 15.05 -9.54 -14.52
CA ASP A 62 15.31 -8.74 -14.66
C ASP A 62 15.74 -8.11 -15.20
N ARG A 63 15.94 -8.02 -15.34
CA ARG A 63 16.38 -7.45 -15.71
C ARG A 63 16.61 -7.28 -16.02
#